data_e54612a8a801d8b5db693770a317d57c
#
_entry.id   e54612a8a801d8b5db693770a317d57c
#
_cell.length_a   1.000
_cell.length_b   1.000
_cell.length_c   1.000
_cell.angle_alpha   90.00
_cell.angle_beta   90.00
_cell.angle_gamma   90.00
#
_symmetry.space_group_name_H-M   'P 1'
#
loop_
_entity.id
_entity.type
_entity.pdbx_description
1 polymer ?
#
loop_
_entity_poly.entity_id
_entity_poly.type
_entity_poly.pdbx_seq_one_letter_code
_entity_poly.pdbx_strand_id
1 'polypeptide(L)'
;MMYSFDNRLDCHASDEPLYANFLISTGIQHPGAEVVIRKQESDLERVISQLTGPIPRGKKIWYQKHMCHHVMDDSDISWVDGLTNCFLIRDPREVLLSLSKITDSIDLRSTGLPQQIRIVEHVTGRSGFNPPILDSKEILENPRSMLGELCDLVGINFDEKMLSWDPGPRDCDG
;
A
#
# COMPACT_ATOMS: atom_id res chain seq x y z
N MET A 1 -0.23 9.19 -3.45
CA MET A 1 -1.58 8.63 -3.15
C MET A 1 -1.88 8.60 -1.65
N MET A 2 -1.03 8.08 -0.76
CA MET A 2 -1.37 8.00 0.67
C MET A 2 -1.81 9.35 1.24
N TYR A 3 -1.05 10.40 1.08
CA TYR A 3 -1.44 11.74 1.55
C TYR A 3 -2.69 12.31 0.87
N SER A 4 -2.97 11.93 -0.38
CA SER A 4 -4.21 12.28 -1.04
C SER A 4 -5.42 11.73 -0.29
N PHE A 5 -5.35 10.47 0.13
CA PHE A 5 -6.40 9.84 0.91
C PHE A 5 -6.44 10.32 2.36
N ASP A 6 -5.29 10.51 3.00
CA ASP A 6 -5.21 11.03 4.38
C ASP A 6 -5.79 12.43 4.51
N ASN A 7 -5.69 13.25 3.46
CA ASN A 7 -6.22 14.62 3.48
C ASN A 7 -7.76 14.70 3.37
N ARG A 8 -8.45 13.58 3.12
CA ARG A 8 -9.91 13.48 3.16
C ARG A 8 -10.41 13.44 4.60
N LEU A 9 -11.50 14.14 4.90
CA LEU A 9 -12.09 14.13 6.24
C LEU A 9 -12.78 12.81 6.60
N ASP A 10 -13.21 12.04 5.58
CA ASP A 10 -13.94 10.79 5.74
C ASP A 10 -13.04 9.54 5.66
N CYS A 11 -11.72 9.72 5.49
CA CYS A 11 -10.75 8.63 5.36
C CYS A 11 -9.83 8.52 6.57
N HIS A 12 -9.43 7.29 6.88
CA HIS A 12 -8.26 6.95 7.69
C HIS A 12 -7.21 6.34 6.76
N ALA A 13 -5.95 6.77 6.89
CA ALA A 13 -4.84 6.22 6.12
C ALA A 13 -3.89 5.45 7.05
N SER A 14 -3.34 4.35 6.55
CA SER A 14 -2.29 3.57 7.22
C SER A 14 -1.16 3.28 6.25
N ASP A 15 0.08 3.51 6.69
CA ASP A 15 1.28 3.23 5.90
C ASP A 15 1.92 1.92 6.34
N GLU A 16 2.13 1.04 5.39
CA GLU A 16 2.93 -0.18 5.47
C GLU A 16 2.64 -1.07 6.71
N PRO A 17 1.38 -1.43 6.99
CA PRO A 17 1.04 -2.13 8.23
C PRO A 17 1.65 -3.54 8.36
N LEU A 18 2.15 -4.14 7.28
CA LEU A 18 2.87 -5.43 7.30
C LEU A 18 4.37 -5.28 7.55
N TYR A 19 4.90 -4.06 7.70
CA TYR A 19 6.33 -3.83 7.71
C TYR A 19 7.03 -4.41 8.93
N ALA A 20 6.47 -4.30 10.13
CA ALA A 20 7.06 -4.91 11.33
C ALA A 20 7.11 -6.43 11.23
N ASN A 21 6.06 -7.08 10.70
CA ASN A 21 6.07 -8.52 10.44
C ASN A 21 7.16 -8.90 9.44
N PHE A 22 7.28 -8.18 8.33
CA PHE A 22 8.30 -8.39 7.32
C PHE A 22 9.72 -8.29 7.89
N LEU A 23 10.01 -7.25 8.68
CA LEU A 23 11.31 -7.05 9.31
C LEU A 23 11.70 -8.20 10.24
N ILE A 24 10.76 -8.67 11.07
CA ILE A 24 10.99 -9.80 11.97
C ILE A 24 11.17 -11.10 11.20
N SER A 25 10.32 -11.37 10.21
CA SER A 25 10.33 -12.62 9.46
C SER A 25 11.57 -12.77 8.57
N THR A 26 12.09 -11.66 8.06
CA THR A 26 13.27 -11.70 7.15
C THR A 26 14.60 -11.44 7.86
N GLY A 27 14.58 -10.77 9.01
CA GLY A 27 15.80 -10.32 9.70
C GLY A 27 16.58 -9.24 8.95
N ILE A 28 15.98 -8.60 7.93
CA ILE A 28 16.65 -7.55 7.16
C ILE A 28 16.94 -6.35 8.05
N GLN A 29 18.20 -5.91 8.00
CA GLN A 29 18.65 -4.71 8.69
C GLN A 29 18.25 -3.48 7.86
N HIS A 30 17.34 -2.68 8.38
CA HIS A 30 16.89 -1.45 7.74
C HIS A 30 16.98 -0.28 8.74
N PRO A 31 17.41 0.92 8.32
CA PRO A 31 17.42 2.08 9.19
C PRO A 31 16.03 2.32 9.82
N GLY A 32 15.97 2.40 11.15
CA GLY A 32 14.71 2.59 11.87
C GLY A 32 13.92 1.30 12.17
N ALA A 33 14.36 0.12 11.74
CA ALA A 33 13.66 -1.15 11.96
C ALA A 33 13.20 -1.38 13.40
N GLU A 34 14.08 -1.11 14.39
CA GLU A 34 13.74 -1.25 15.80
C GLU A 34 12.58 -0.34 16.25
N VAL A 35 12.47 0.86 15.65
CA VAL A 35 11.38 1.79 15.97
C VAL A 35 10.07 1.26 15.41
N VAL A 36 10.09 0.79 14.17
CA VAL A 36 8.92 0.18 13.49
C VAL A 36 8.43 -1.04 14.28
N ILE A 37 9.33 -1.99 14.59
CA ILE A 37 9.00 -3.21 15.35
C ILE A 37 8.41 -2.90 16.72
N ARG A 38 8.83 -1.82 17.37
CA ARG A 38 8.27 -1.43 18.68
C ARG A 38 6.90 -0.75 18.59
N LYS A 39 6.60 -0.10 17.46
CA LYS A 39 5.38 0.70 17.28
C LYS A 39 4.26 -0.04 16.59
N GLN A 40 4.59 -0.93 15.67
CA GLN A 40 3.61 -1.66 14.87
C GLN A 40 3.38 -3.07 15.44
N GLU A 41 2.17 -3.62 15.24
CA GLU A 41 1.91 -5.04 15.48
C GLU A 41 2.73 -5.89 14.49
N SER A 42 3.36 -6.93 14.98
CA SER A 42 4.23 -7.81 14.19
C SER A 42 3.66 -9.23 13.99
N ASP A 43 2.66 -9.60 14.75
CA ASP A 43 1.96 -10.88 14.56
C ASP A 43 1.05 -10.78 13.34
N LEU A 44 1.33 -11.59 12.31
CA LEU A 44 0.64 -11.52 11.02
C LEU A 44 -0.89 -11.71 11.15
N GLU A 45 -1.33 -12.67 11.97
CA GLU A 45 -2.76 -12.95 12.14
C GLU A 45 -3.48 -11.76 12.79
N ARG A 46 -2.84 -11.12 13.77
CA ARG A 46 -3.37 -9.92 14.40
C ARG A 46 -3.40 -8.73 13.46
N VAL A 47 -2.34 -8.53 12.68
CA VAL A 47 -2.31 -7.48 11.64
C VAL A 47 -3.44 -7.68 10.65
N ILE A 48 -3.59 -8.88 10.09
CA ILE A 48 -4.66 -9.20 9.14
C ILE A 48 -6.04 -8.98 9.77
N SER A 49 -6.25 -9.46 11.00
CA SER A 49 -7.51 -9.26 11.74
C SER A 49 -7.85 -7.77 11.94
N GLN A 50 -6.83 -6.93 12.18
CA GLN A 50 -7.03 -5.47 12.26
C GLN A 50 -7.39 -4.89 10.89
N LEU A 51 -6.63 -5.23 9.83
CA LEU A 51 -6.77 -4.68 8.49
C LEU A 51 -8.12 -5.03 7.84
N THR A 52 -8.68 -6.18 8.17
CA THR A 52 -9.99 -6.65 7.69
C THR A 52 -11.14 -6.36 8.67
N GLY A 53 -10.83 -5.71 9.78
CA GLY A 53 -11.79 -5.34 10.82
C GLY A 53 -12.53 -4.02 10.54
N PRO A 54 -13.21 -3.47 11.54
CA PRO A 54 -13.94 -2.21 11.41
C PRO A 54 -13.02 -1.04 11.04
N ILE A 55 -13.52 -0.14 10.21
CA ILE A 55 -12.79 1.07 9.81
C ILE A 55 -12.50 1.93 11.05
N PRO A 56 -11.22 2.30 11.31
CA PRO A 56 -10.84 3.03 12.48
C PRO A 56 -11.46 4.42 12.58
N ARG A 57 -11.53 4.96 13.81
CA ARG A 57 -11.93 6.35 14.12
C ARG A 57 -13.31 6.76 13.57
N GLY A 58 -14.20 5.79 13.31
CA GLY A 58 -15.55 6.07 12.78
C GLY A 58 -15.56 6.70 11.38
N LYS A 59 -14.48 6.52 10.62
CA LYS A 59 -14.38 6.97 9.23
C LYS A 59 -15.22 6.09 8.31
N LYS A 60 -15.39 6.54 7.05
CA LYS A 60 -16.13 5.78 6.02
C LYS A 60 -15.19 5.00 5.10
N ILE A 61 -13.94 5.45 4.98
CA ILE A 61 -12.92 4.90 4.11
C ILE A 61 -11.70 4.58 4.97
N TRP A 62 -11.06 3.45 4.71
CA TRP A 62 -9.76 3.12 5.23
C TRP A 62 -8.81 2.85 4.07
N TYR A 63 -7.91 3.78 3.79
CA TYR A 63 -6.85 3.61 2.80
C TYR A 63 -5.64 2.94 3.46
N GLN A 64 -5.29 1.77 2.97
CA GLN A 64 -4.14 1.00 3.45
C GLN A 64 -3.08 0.97 2.34
N LYS A 65 -1.93 1.61 2.57
CA LYS A 65 -0.80 1.51 1.64
C LYS A 65 0.05 0.31 2.01
N HIS A 66 0.21 -0.60 1.08
CA HIS A 66 1.04 -1.79 1.22
C HIS A 66 2.22 -1.78 0.24
N MET A 67 3.39 -2.23 0.71
CA MET A 67 4.48 -2.61 -0.17
C MET A 67 4.36 -4.12 -0.45
N CYS A 68 4.27 -4.49 -1.72
CA CYS A 68 4.02 -5.89 -2.09
C CYS A 68 5.13 -6.84 -1.59
N HIS A 69 6.38 -6.38 -1.51
CA HIS A 69 7.48 -7.19 -0.98
C HIS A 69 7.39 -7.49 0.52
N HIS A 70 6.52 -6.80 1.28
CA HIS A 70 6.23 -7.14 2.67
C HIS A 70 5.30 -8.37 2.79
N VAL A 71 4.64 -8.78 1.71
CA VAL A 71 3.85 -10.01 1.68
C VAL A 71 4.78 -11.19 1.43
N MET A 72 4.89 -12.09 2.40
CA MET A 72 5.77 -13.26 2.29
C MET A 72 5.24 -14.23 1.22
N ASP A 73 6.16 -14.91 0.52
CA ASP A 73 5.81 -15.75 -0.65
C ASP A 73 4.94 -16.95 -0.28
N ASP A 74 5.11 -17.47 0.95
CA ASP A 74 4.39 -18.61 1.50
C ASP A 74 3.16 -18.24 2.35
N SER A 75 2.91 -16.93 2.55
CA SER A 75 1.77 -16.49 3.34
C SER A 75 0.45 -16.64 2.60
N ASP A 76 -0.63 -16.93 3.36
CA ASP A 76 -1.99 -16.83 2.84
C ASP A 76 -2.31 -15.36 2.50
N ILE A 77 -2.85 -15.14 1.31
CA ILE A 77 -3.27 -13.83 0.83
C ILE A 77 -4.78 -13.69 0.70
N SER A 78 -5.55 -14.68 1.14
CA SER A 78 -7.02 -14.65 1.04
C SER A 78 -7.68 -13.48 1.77
N TRP A 79 -6.98 -12.87 2.72
CA TRP A 79 -7.48 -11.68 3.44
C TRP A 79 -7.72 -10.48 2.53
N VAL A 80 -7.03 -10.38 1.39
CA VAL A 80 -7.25 -9.27 0.42
C VAL A 80 -8.62 -9.36 -0.26
N ASP A 81 -9.28 -10.53 -0.24
CA ASP A 81 -10.60 -10.74 -0.83
C ASP A 81 -11.69 -9.88 -0.15
N GLY A 82 -11.48 -9.53 1.12
CA GLY A 82 -12.38 -8.65 1.89
C GLY A 82 -12.16 -7.16 1.65
N LEU A 83 -11.19 -6.79 0.82
CA LEU A 83 -10.79 -5.41 0.57
C LEU A 83 -11.03 -5.01 -0.88
N THR A 84 -11.22 -3.71 -1.12
CA THR A 84 -11.17 -3.14 -2.47
C THR A 84 -9.73 -2.90 -2.87
N ASN A 85 -9.21 -3.72 -3.76
CA ASN A 85 -7.80 -3.68 -4.15
C ASN A 85 -7.56 -2.77 -5.34
N CYS A 86 -6.50 -1.96 -5.29
CA CYS A 86 -5.95 -1.23 -6.43
C CYS A 86 -4.42 -1.30 -6.38
N PHE A 87 -3.78 -1.19 -7.53
CA PHE A 87 -2.33 -1.36 -7.65
C PHE A 87 -1.69 -0.13 -8.27
N LEU A 88 -0.51 0.21 -7.77
CA LEU A 88 0.33 1.25 -8.33
C LEU A 88 1.54 0.60 -8.99
N ILE A 89 1.74 0.89 -10.26
CA ILE A 89 2.94 0.49 -11.01
C ILE A 89 3.86 1.67 -11.25
N ARG A 90 5.12 1.38 -11.50
CA ARG A 90 6.15 2.35 -11.84
C ARG A 90 7.11 1.73 -12.86
N ASP A 91 7.74 2.55 -13.72
CA ASP A 91 8.79 2.09 -14.63
C ASP A 91 9.82 1.25 -13.84
N PRO A 92 10.06 -0.01 -14.21
CA PRO A 92 11.00 -0.88 -13.49
C PRO A 92 12.40 -0.28 -13.35
N ARG A 93 12.86 0.51 -14.31
CA ARG A 93 14.16 1.22 -14.25
C ARG A 93 14.19 2.23 -13.11
N GLU A 94 13.08 2.94 -12.90
CA GLU A 94 12.98 3.90 -11.78
C GLU A 94 12.88 3.18 -10.44
N VAL A 95 12.23 2.02 -10.38
CA VAL A 95 12.21 1.17 -9.18
C VAL A 95 13.63 0.73 -8.83
N LEU A 96 14.37 0.20 -9.79
CA LEU A 96 15.77 -0.24 -9.60
C LEU A 96 16.68 0.91 -9.17
N LEU A 97 16.57 2.09 -9.82
CA LEU A 97 17.30 3.29 -9.44
C LEU A 97 16.97 3.79 -8.03
N SER A 98 15.74 3.59 -7.58
CA SER A 98 15.34 3.93 -6.22
C SER A 98 15.94 2.96 -5.21
N LEU A 99 15.87 1.66 -5.48
CA LEU A 99 16.40 0.61 -4.61
C LEU A 99 17.93 0.69 -4.49
N SER A 100 18.65 0.99 -5.58
CA SER A 100 20.12 1.12 -5.56
C SER A 100 20.66 2.23 -4.65
N LYS A 101 19.81 3.13 -4.19
CA LYS A 101 20.17 4.16 -3.21
C LYS A 101 20.11 3.65 -1.75
N ILE A 102 19.44 2.51 -1.54
CA ILE A 102 19.13 1.97 -0.22
C ILE A 102 19.89 0.68 0.04
N THR A 103 20.15 -0.12 -1.00
CA THR A 103 20.84 -1.42 -0.89
C THR A 103 21.77 -1.67 -2.07
N ASP A 104 22.89 -2.33 -1.79
CA ASP A 104 23.84 -2.77 -2.82
C ASP A 104 23.44 -4.11 -3.48
N SER A 105 22.51 -4.84 -2.88
CA SER A 105 22.01 -6.11 -3.40
C SER A 105 20.55 -6.01 -3.76
N ILE A 106 20.27 -5.98 -5.05
CA ILE A 106 18.90 -5.91 -5.59
C ILE A 106 18.62 -7.23 -6.30
N ASP A 107 17.60 -7.93 -5.84
CA ASP A 107 17.03 -9.08 -6.52
C ASP A 107 15.60 -8.76 -7.02
N LEU A 108 15.01 -9.68 -7.76
CA LEU A 108 13.67 -9.50 -8.31
C LEU A 108 12.62 -9.41 -7.19
N ARG A 109 12.82 -10.16 -6.08
CA ARG A 109 11.90 -10.16 -4.94
C ARG A 109 11.86 -8.79 -4.23
N SER A 110 13.01 -8.15 -4.06
CA SER A 110 13.11 -6.83 -3.42
C SER A 110 12.37 -5.72 -4.19
N THR A 111 12.10 -5.91 -5.48
CA THR A 111 11.27 -4.99 -6.27
C THR A 111 9.78 -5.05 -5.91
N GLY A 112 9.32 -6.13 -5.28
CA GLY A 112 7.90 -6.39 -5.01
C GLY A 112 7.08 -6.82 -6.23
N LEU A 113 7.68 -6.88 -7.42
CA LEU A 113 6.96 -7.22 -8.66
C LEU A 113 6.39 -8.65 -8.66
N PRO A 114 7.13 -9.70 -8.24
CA PRO A 114 6.57 -11.05 -8.18
C PRO A 114 5.36 -11.14 -7.23
N GLN A 115 5.46 -10.52 -6.06
CA GLN A 115 4.38 -10.51 -5.09
C GLN A 115 3.18 -9.70 -5.60
N GLN A 116 3.43 -8.57 -6.28
CA GLN A 116 2.37 -7.78 -6.90
C GLN A 116 1.60 -8.58 -7.95
N ILE A 117 2.31 -9.30 -8.83
CA ILE A 117 1.70 -10.18 -9.84
C ILE A 117 0.85 -11.26 -9.16
N ARG A 118 1.40 -11.96 -8.15
CA ARG A 118 0.68 -12.98 -7.39
C ARG A 118 -0.63 -12.45 -6.80
N ILE A 119 -0.61 -11.24 -6.20
CA ILE A 119 -1.80 -10.65 -5.60
C ILE A 119 -2.81 -10.23 -6.69
N VAL A 120 -2.35 -9.63 -7.78
CA VAL A 120 -3.22 -9.27 -8.93
C VAL A 120 -3.91 -10.51 -9.51
N GLU A 121 -3.17 -11.59 -9.75
CA GLU A 121 -3.71 -12.85 -10.27
C GLU A 121 -4.74 -13.46 -9.31
N HIS A 122 -4.46 -13.46 -8.00
CA HIS A 122 -5.39 -13.92 -6.98
C HIS A 122 -6.69 -13.10 -6.99
N VAL A 123 -6.60 -11.77 -6.91
CA VAL A 123 -7.76 -10.86 -6.92
C VAL A 123 -8.58 -11.02 -8.20
N THR A 124 -7.92 -11.08 -9.35
CA THR A 124 -8.57 -11.29 -10.66
C THR A 124 -9.29 -12.64 -10.71
N GLY A 125 -8.62 -13.71 -10.24
CA GLY A 125 -9.19 -15.05 -10.22
C GLY A 125 -10.42 -15.17 -9.29
N ARG A 126 -10.42 -14.43 -8.20
CA ARG A 126 -11.53 -14.44 -7.22
C ARG A 126 -12.71 -13.56 -7.63
N SER A 127 -12.45 -12.36 -8.15
CA SER A 127 -13.50 -11.42 -8.51
C SER A 127 -14.04 -11.61 -9.93
N GLY A 128 -13.26 -12.21 -10.83
CA GLY A 128 -13.53 -12.27 -12.26
C GLY A 128 -13.23 -10.96 -13.00
N PHE A 129 -12.71 -9.94 -12.32
CA PHE A 129 -12.38 -8.64 -12.91
C PHE A 129 -10.97 -8.22 -12.54
N ASN A 130 -10.31 -7.50 -13.44
CA ASN A 130 -9.03 -6.91 -13.14
C ASN A 130 -9.20 -5.75 -12.14
N PRO A 131 -8.43 -5.72 -11.05
CA PRO A 131 -8.42 -4.56 -10.15
C PRO A 131 -7.85 -3.32 -10.87
N PRO A 132 -8.19 -2.09 -10.44
CA PRO A 132 -7.57 -0.88 -10.96
C PRO A 132 -6.04 -0.94 -10.84
N ILE A 133 -5.34 -0.67 -11.94
CA ILE A 133 -3.88 -0.57 -12.00
C ILE A 133 -3.53 0.83 -12.51
N LEU A 134 -2.82 1.60 -11.70
CA LEU A 134 -2.47 2.99 -11.99
C LEU A 134 -0.96 3.12 -12.21
N ASP A 135 -0.56 3.91 -13.20
CA ASP A 135 0.84 4.30 -13.37
C ASP A 135 1.16 5.52 -12.49
N SER A 136 2.24 5.42 -11.73
CA SER A 136 2.69 6.49 -10.83
C SER A 136 3.03 7.77 -11.58
N LYS A 137 3.53 7.68 -12.81
CA LYS A 137 3.86 8.82 -13.65
C LYS A 137 2.58 9.55 -14.09
N GLU A 138 1.58 8.80 -14.54
CA GLU A 138 0.29 9.38 -14.95
C GLU A 138 -0.41 10.11 -13.80
N ILE A 139 -0.35 9.53 -12.58
CA ILE A 139 -0.89 10.21 -11.39
C ILE A 139 -0.16 11.54 -11.13
N LEU A 140 1.16 11.59 -11.30
CA LEU A 140 1.93 12.81 -11.08
C LEU A 140 1.68 13.86 -12.16
N GLU A 141 1.47 13.45 -13.41
CA GLU A 141 1.20 14.35 -14.53
C GLU A 141 -0.25 14.84 -14.55
N ASN A 142 -1.22 14.00 -14.19
CA ASN A 142 -2.64 14.28 -14.27
C ASN A 142 -3.40 13.86 -12.99
N PRO A 143 -3.04 14.38 -11.80
CA PRO A 143 -3.54 13.86 -10.52
C PRO A 143 -5.05 13.93 -10.38
N ARG A 144 -5.70 15.00 -10.87
CA ARG A 144 -7.16 15.16 -10.81
C ARG A 144 -7.90 14.07 -11.58
N SER A 145 -7.50 13.83 -12.83
CA SER A 145 -8.13 12.80 -13.69
C SER A 145 -7.93 11.42 -13.10
N MET A 146 -6.68 11.07 -12.79
CA MET A 146 -6.31 9.72 -12.32
C MET A 146 -6.93 9.39 -10.96
N LEU A 147 -6.94 10.34 -10.01
CA LEU A 147 -7.58 10.13 -8.72
C LEU A 147 -9.12 10.14 -8.83
N GLY A 148 -9.68 10.91 -9.75
CA GLY A 148 -11.11 10.91 -10.06
C GLY A 148 -11.54 9.54 -10.58
N GLU A 149 -10.87 9.03 -11.61
CA GLU A 149 -11.13 7.71 -12.18
C GLU A 149 -10.96 6.58 -11.14
N LEU A 150 -9.90 6.65 -10.31
CA LEU A 150 -9.74 5.68 -9.22
C LEU A 150 -10.94 5.74 -8.27
N CYS A 151 -11.36 6.92 -7.85
CA CYS A 151 -12.50 7.07 -6.95
C CYS A 151 -13.77 6.46 -7.54
N ASP A 152 -14.05 6.69 -8.81
CA ASP A 152 -15.18 6.10 -9.53
C ASP A 152 -15.09 4.56 -9.56
N LEU A 153 -13.92 4.02 -9.89
CA LEU A 153 -13.68 2.58 -9.96
C LEU A 153 -13.83 1.87 -8.60
N VAL A 154 -13.44 2.53 -7.50
CA VAL A 154 -13.57 1.96 -6.16
C VAL A 154 -14.87 2.36 -5.45
N GLY A 155 -15.74 3.10 -6.11
CA GLY A 155 -17.09 3.43 -5.62
C GLY A 155 -17.14 4.51 -4.54
N ILE A 156 -16.22 5.49 -4.56
CA ILE A 156 -16.18 6.62 -3.63
C ILE A 156 -16.23 7.95 -4.39
N ASN A 157 -16.73 9.01 -3.75
CA ASN A 157 -16.70 10.33 -4.36
C ASN A 157 -15.28 10.92 -4.36
N PHE A 158 -14.88 11.55 -5.47
CA PHE A 158 -13.67 12.34 -5.51
C PHE A 158 -13.79 13.57 -4.59
N ASP A 159 -12.69 13.90 -3.88
CA ASP A 159 -12.59 15.09 -3.02
C ASP A 159 -11.41 15.94 -3.48
N GLU A 160 -11.64 17.22 -3.75
CA GLU A 160 -10.61 18.19 -4.15
C GLU A 160 -9.41 18.24 -3.17
N LYS A 161 -9.64 17.96 -1.89
CA LYS A 161 -8.60 17.87 -0.87
C LYS A 161 -7.54 16.80 -1.16
N MET A 162 -7.84 15.85 -2.04
CA MET A 162 -6.88 14.83 -2.46
C MET A 162 -5.74 15.38 -3.32
N LEU A 163 -5.84 16.62 -3.83
CA LEU A 163 -4.88 17.20 -4.75
C LEU A 163 -3.78 18.03 -4.08
N SER A 164 -3.97 18.44 -2.84
CA SER A 164 -3.00 19.26 -2.13
C SER A 164 -3.09 19.08 -0.63
N TRP A 165 -2.00 19.23 0.06
CA TRP A 165 -1.88 19.14 1.53
C TRP A 165 -0.73 20.00 2.03
N ASP A 166 -0.78 20.38 3.30
CA ASP A 166 0.29 21.13 3.93
C ASP A 166 1.55 20.27 4.06
N PRO A 167 2.76 20.86 3.93
CA PRO A 167 4.01 20.16 4.13
C PRO A 167 4.21 19.78 5.59
N GLY A 168 4.91 18.66 5.83
CA GLY A 168 5.27 18.21 7.17
C GLY A 168 4.88 16.75 7.42
N PRO A 169 5.32 16.17 8.56
CA PRO A 169 4.97 14.82 8.94
C PRO A 169 3.48 14.71 9.28
N ARG A 170 2.92 13.52 9.09
CA ARG A 170 1.51 13.22 9.33
C ARG A 170 1.34 12.02 10.24
N ASP A 171 0.19 11.93 10.89
CA ASP A 171 -0.15 10.80 11.77
C ASP A 171 -0.17 9.45 11.03
N CYS A 172 -0.33 9.46 9.72
CA CYS A 172 -0.34 8.26 8.88
C CYS A 172 1.06 7.80 8.44
N ASP A 173 2.11 8.57 8.70
CA ASP A 173 3.48 8.17 8.38
C ASP A 173 3.90 7.00 9.28
N GLY A 174 4.39 5.90 8.66
CA GLY A 174 4.78 4.66 9.31
C GLY A 174 6.12 4.72 10.05
#